data_374a5da7d73ffc66806336ab7cccb6ff
#
_entry.id   374a5da7d73ffc66806336ab7cccb6ff
#
_cell.length_a   1.000
_cell.length_b   1.000
_cell.length_c   1.000
_cell.angle_alpha   90.00
_cell.angle_beta   90.00
_cell.angle_gamma   90.00
#
_symmetry.space_group_name_H-M   'P 1'
#
loop_
_entity.id
_entity.type
_entity.pdbx_description
1 polymer ?
#
loop_
_entity_poly.entity_id
_entity_poly.type
_entity_poly.pdbx_seq_one_letter_code
_entity_poly.pdbx_strand_id
1 'polypeptide(L)'
;MFATDVKPVTLEPLRYEWEVTTAMLWKVGGGGSQLPYVLMPQIISLRIPPINERPFAGGVLVFRSRFSVLLEPIIRGPEHYFVGVAAAGELEWRNPTDRFSLFFASGGGFGLMDSKGYQVAGGQGQDFNLNWLIHGGLRYRTAAGWQWTAGLYFQHISNKGLNKINPGVNALGPTLGLSRRF
;
A
#
# COMPACT_ATOMS: atom_id res chain seq x y z
N MET A 1 37.02 27.18 11.04
CA MET A 1 35.84 26.93 11.89
C MET A 1 34.62 27.36 11.10
N PHE A 2 33.99 26.43 10.34
CA PHE A 2 32.81 26.73 9.50
C PHE A 2 31.57 26.43 10.35
N ALA A 3 30.92 27.49 10.79
CA ALA A 3 29.58 27.37 11.38
C ALA A 3 28.63 27.04 10.24
N THR A 4 28.16 25.80 10.19
CA THR A 4 27.04 25.43 9.33
C THR A 4 25.77 26.01 9.95
N ASP A 5 25.24 27.03 9.29
CA ASP A 5 23.95 27.65 9.61
C ASP A 5 22.84 26.60 9.31
N VAL A 6 22.61 25.72 10.27
CA VAL A 6 21.50 24.77 10.19
C VAL A 6 20.21 25.57 10.44
N LYS A 7 19.50 25.96 9.38
CA LYS A 7 18.16 26.52 9.52
C LYS A 7 17.32 25.56 10.38
N PRO A 8 16.63 26.06 11.42
CA PRO A 8 15.75 25.23 12.23
C PRO A 8 14.70 24.58 11.31
N VAL A 9 14.59 23.25 11.40
CA VAL A 9 13.52 22.51 10.71
C VAL A 9 12.21 22.97 11.35
N THR A 10 11.47 23.80 10.68
CA THR A 10 10.11 24.17 11.08
C THR A 10 9.25 22.91 10.92
N LEU A 11 8.88 22.28 12.03
CA LEU A 11 7.93 21.18 12.02
C LEU A 11 6.62 21.71 11.46
N GLU A 12 6.19 21.14 10.32
CA GLU A 12 4.89 21.47 9.77
C GLU A 12 3.77 21.04 10.73
N PRO A 13 2.64 21.76 10.77
CA PRO A 13 1.51 21.37 11.60
C PRO A 13 1.07 19.95 11.24
N LEU A 14 0.69 19.18 12.27
CA LEU A 14 0.21 17.82 12.14
C LEU A 14 -0.99 17.77 11.18
N ARG A 15 -0.81 17.21 9.99
CA ARG A 15 -1.84 17.15 8.95
C ARG A 15 -2.15 15.72 8.56
N TYR A 16 -3.43 15.45 8.39
CA TYR A 16 -3.90 14.26 7.70
C TYR A 16 -3.63 14.37 6.20
N GLU A 17 -3.50 13.24 5.55
CA GLU A 17 -3.33 13.19 4.11
C GLU A 17 -4.14 12.02 3.54
N TRP A 18 -5.07 12.32 2.62
CA TRP A 18 -5.73 11.26 1.88
C TRP A 18 -4.92 10.93 0.61
N GLU A 19 -5.00 9.68 0.19
CA GLU A 19 -4.35 9.18 -1.02
C GLU A 19 -5.30 8.22 -1.74
N VAL A 20 -5.43 8.39 -3.05
CA VAL A 20 -6.07 7.41 -3.93
C VAL A 20 -4.97 6.82 -4.81
N THR A 21 -4.87 5.49 -4.83
CA THR A 21 -3.88 4.75 -5.59
C THR A 21 -4.58 3.68 -6.42
N THR A 22 -4.21 3.56 -7.68
CA THR A 22 -4.56 2.43 -8.53
C THR A 22 -3.33 1.55 -8.78
N ALA A 23 -3.54 0.26 -8.95
CA ALA A 23 -2.49 -0.70 -9.29
C ALA A 23 -2.97 -1.72 -10.33
N MET A 24 -2.01 -2.35 -10.99
CA MET A 24 -2.23 -3.57 -11.75
C MET A 24 -1.23 -4.60 -11.24
N LEU A 25 -1.75 -5.67 -10.63
CA LEU A 25 -0.93 -6.68 -9.97
C LEU A 25 -1.06 -8.01 -10.71
N TRP A 26 0.06 -8.61 -10.99
CA TRP A 26 0.12 -9.97 -11.57
C TRP A 26 0.58 -10.95 -10.51
N LYS A 27 0.03 -12.15 -10.56
CA LYS A 27 0.50 -13.25 -9.72
C LYS A 27 2.01 -13.42 -9.84
N VAL A 28 2.67 -13.57 -8.69
CA VAL A 28 4.11 -13.83 -8.59
C VAL A 28 4.40 -15.02 -7.68
N GLY A 29 5.57 -15.64 -7.89
CA GLY A 29 6.05 -16.76 -7.08
C GLY A 29 5.39 -18.10 -7.40
N GLY A 30 6.03 -19.18 -6.95
CA GLY A 30 5.60 -20.57 -7.16
C GLY A 30 4.67 -21.12 -6.08
N GLY A 31 4.54 -20.43 -4.93
CA GLY A 31 3.63 -20.80 -3.86
C GLY A 31 2.21 -20.29 -4.09
N GLY A 32 1.23 -20.93 -3.48
CA GLY A 32 -0.16 -20.50 -3.56
C GLY A 32 -0.90 -21.05 -4.80
N SER A 33 -1.94 -20.34 -5.22
CA SER A 33 -2.74 -20.72 -6.40
C SER A 33 -1.87 -20.85 -7.64
N GLN A 34 -2.11 -21.86 -8.45
CA GLN A 34 -1.44 -22.03 -9.74
C GLN A 34 -2.15 -21.25 -10.86
N LEU A 35 -3.32 -20.67 -10.59
CA LEU A 35 -4.08 -19.90 -11.55
C LEU A 35 -3.42 -18.54 -11.82
N PRO A 36 -3.55 -18.02 -13.06
CA PRO A 36 -2.99 -16.73 -13.42
C PRO A 36 -3.89 -15.59 -12.91
N TYR A 37 -3.64 -15.11 -11.70
CA TYR A 37 -4.38 -13.96 -11.17
C TYR A 37 -3.84 -12.63 -11.73
N VAL A 38 -4.77 -11.73 -12.03
CA VAL A 38 -4.51 -10.31 -12.27
C VAL A 38 -5.52 -9.51 -11.45
N LEU A 39 -5.01 -8.70 -10.51
CA LEU A 39 -5.79 -7.84 -9.61
C LEU A 39 -5.64 -6.38 -10.06
N MET A 40 -6.68 -5.57 -9.88
CA MET A 40 -6.63 -4.13 -10.17
C MET A 40 -7.10 -3.31 -8.95
N PRO A 41 -6.32 -3.28 -7.86
CA PRO A 41 -6.70 -2.56 -6.65
C PRO A 41 -6.92 -1.07 -6.89
N GLN A 42 -8.03 -0.56 -6.36
CA GLN A 42 -8.30 0.85 -6.12
C GLN A 42 -8.22 1.07 -4.62
N ILE A 43 -7.21 1.78 -4.17
CA ILE A 43 -6.86 1.90 -2.76
C ILE A 43 -7.12 3.33 -2.31
N ILE A 44 -8.03 3.51 -1.37
CA ILE A 44 -8.29 4.80 -0.73
C ILE A 44 -7.66 4.76 0.65
N SER A 45 -6.71 5.63 0.91
CA SER A 45 -5.95 5.63 2.15
C SER A 45 -6.05 6.95 2.89
N LEU A 46 -6.10 6.86 4.22
CA LEU A 46 -5.87 7.97 5.14
C LEU A 46 -4.52 7.77 5.82
N ARG A 47 -3.58 8.68 5.58
CA ARG A 47 -2.32 8.77 6.30
C ARG A 47 -2.51 9.71 7.47
N ILE A 48 -2.30 9.22 8.69
CA ILE A 48 -2.42 10.03 9.89
C ILE A 48 -1.19 10.93 10.07
N PRO A 49 -1.26 11.97 10.92
CA PRO A 49 -0.11 12.79 11.25
C PRO A 49 1.10 11.95 11.68
N PRO A 50 2.34 12.43 11.41
CA PRO A 50 3.54 11.73 11.83
C PRO A 50 3.56 11.39 13.31
N ILE A 51 3.92 10.14 13.62
CA ILE A 51 4.17 9.66 14.98
C ILE A 51 5.57 10.08 15.42
N ASN A 52 6.51 10.09 14.47
CA ASN A 52 7.90 10.47 14.69
C ASN A 52 8.49 11.11 13.44
N GLU A 53 9.27 12.16 13.63
CA GLU A 53 10.07 12.82 12.59
C GLU A 53 11.48 13.07 13.12
N ARG A 54 12.51 12.78 12.29
CA ARG A 54 13.90 13.03 12.66
C ARG A 54 14.75 13.39 11.44
N PRO A 55 15.74 14.29 11.58
CA PRO A 55 16.71 14.53 10.54
C PRO A 55 17.45 13.24 10.16
N PHE A 56 17.59 12.98 8.86
CA PHE A 56 18.32 11.81 8.36
C PHE A 56 18.79 12.05 6.93
N ALA A 57 20.08 11.78 6.66
CA ALA A 57 20.69 11.84 5.32
C ALA A 57 20.36 13.12 4.54
N GLY A 58 20.48 14.28 5.18
CA GLY A 58 20.21 15.59 4.58
C GLY A 58 18.74 15.91 4.34
N GLY A 59 17.83 15.06 4.80
CA GLY A 59 16.39 15.24 4.74
C GLY A 59 15.73 14.94 6.09
N VAL A 60 14.46 14.55 6.06
CA VAL A 60 13.66 14.18 7.23
C VAL A 60 13.09 12.77 7.02
N LEU A 61 13.34 11.88 7.98
CA LEU A 61 12.72 10.58 8.05
C LEU A 61 11.46 10.67 8.91
N VAL A 62 10.35 10.25 8.35
CA VAL A 62 9.00 10.35 8.92
C VAL A 62 8.42 8.97 9.11
N PHE A 63 7.90 8.68 10.29
CA PHE A 63 7.13 7.48 10.57
C PHE A 63 5.67 7.83 10.88
N ARG A 64 4.73 7.15 10.25
CA ARG A 64 3.28 7.35 10.43
C ARG A 64 2.51 6.05 10.24
N SER A 65 1.24 6.05 10.61
CA SER A 65 0.32 4.98 10.25
C SER A 65 -0.56 5.40 9.07
N ARG A 66 -1.05 4.39 8.37
CA ARG A 66 -1.89 4.51 7.19
C ARG A 66 -3.02 3.49 7.31
N PHE A 67 -4.26 3.93 7.05
CA PHE A 67 -5.46 3.09 6.99
C PHE A 67 -6.01 3.13 5.57
N SER A 68 -6.42 1.98 5.05
CA SER A 68 -6.82 1.86 3.65
C SER A 68 -8.10 1.06 3.51
N VAL A 69 -8.93 1.48 2.57
CA VAL A 69 -10.02 0.68 1.99
C VAL A 69 -9.52 0.17 0.64
N LEU A 70 -9.74 -1.11 0.40
CA LEU A 70 -9.30 -1.83 -0.80
C LEU A 70 -10.55 -2.24 -1.60
N LEU A 71 -10.64 -1.77 -2.83
CA LEU A 71 -11.67 -2.15 -3.80
C LEU A 71 -10.92 -2.77 -4.98
N GLU A 72 -10.94 -4.10 -5.08
CA GLU A 72 -10.06 -4.83 -5.99
C GLU A 72 -10.85 -5.71 -6.97
N PRO A 73 -11.20 -5.22 -8.16
CA PRO A 73 -11.61 -6.08 -9.25
C PRO A 73 -10.52 -7.11 -9.58
N ILE A 74 -10.91 -8.35 -9.73
CA ILE A 74 -10.05 -9.45 -10.21
C ILE A 74 -10.29 -9.59 -11.71
N ILE A 75 -9.34 -9.06 -12.49
CA ILE A 75 -9.44 -9.02 -13.97
C ILE A 75 -9.23 -10.41 -14.57
N ARG A 76 -8.43 -11.22 -13.89
CA ARG A 76 -8.18 -12.61 -14.27
C ARG A 76 -8.04 -13.45 -13.00
N GLY A 77 -8.79 -14.52 -12.91
CA GLY A 77 -8.91 -15.43 -11.77
C GLY A 77 -10.30 -16.06 -11.77
N PRO A 78 -10.59 -17.00 -10.88
CA PRO A 78 -11.94 -17.55 -10.73
C PRO A 78 -12.88 -16.61 -9.96
N GLU A 79 -12.36 -15.85 -9.01
CA GLU A 79 -13.10 -14.82 -8.27
C GLU A 79 -13.17 -13.52 -9.07
N HIS A 80 -14.14 -12.65 -8.75
CA HIS A 80 -14.36 -11.41 -9.47
C HIS A 80 -13.89 -10.16 -8.70
N TYR A 81 -13.84 -10.23 -7.37
CA TYR A 81 -13.46 -9.08 -6.54
C TYR A 81 -12.84 -9.50 -5.19
N PHE A 82 -12.09 -8.59 -4.62
CA PHE A 82 -11.78 -8.54 -3.19
C PHE A 82 -12.09 -7.13 -2.67
N VAL A 83 -12.84 -7.03 -1.58
CA VAL A 83 -13.13 -5.76 -0.90
C VAL A 83 -12.69 -5.89 0.55
N GLY A 84 -11.84 -4.95 1.01
CA GLY A 84 -11.26 -5.10 2.32
C GLY A 84 -10.78 -3.79 2.93
N VAL A 85 -10.17 -3.94 4.11
CA VAL A 85 -9.51 -2.87 4.84
C VAL A 85 -8.12 -3.32 5.25
N ALA A 86 -7.22 -2.36 5.40
CA ALA A 86 -5.86 -2.62 5.86
C ALA A 86 -5.32 -1.47 6.69
N ALA A 87 -4.42 -1.80 7.62
CA ALA A 87 -3.59 -0.84 8.34
C ALA A 87 -2.11 -1.15 8.08
N ALA A 88 -1.30 -0.11 7.94
CA ALA A 88 0.13 -0.24 7.69
C ALA A 88 0.93 0.82 8.44
N GLY A 89 2.15 0.46 8.85
CA GLY A 89 3.19 1.44 9.18
C GLY A 89 3.84 1.95 7.89
N GLU A 90 4.09 3.24 7.82
CA GLU A 90 4.75 3.88 6.68
C GLU A 90 5.98 4.65 7.15
N LEU A 91 7.12 4.38 6.51
CA LEU A 91 8.36 5.11 6.65
C LEU A 91 8.57 5.93 5.38
N GLU A 92 8.77 7.24 5.51
CA GLU A 92 8.98 8.15 4.40
C GLU A 92 10.21 9.01 4.65
N TRP A 93 11.18 8.98 3.74
CA TRP A 93 12.25 9.96 3.72
C TRP A 93 11.87 11.10 2.77
N ARG A 94 11.90 12.34 3.27
CA ARG A 94 11.61 13.57 2.51
C ARG A 94 12.88 14.35 2.28
N ASN A 95 13.06 14.84 1.06
CA ASN A 95 14.16 15.74 0.78
C ASN A 95 13.96 17.12 1.46
N PRO A 96 15.00 17.98 1.57
CA PRO A 96 14.91 19.27 2.26
C PRO A 96 13.85 20.23 1.71
N THR A 97 13.46 20.09 0.45
CA THR A 97 12.44 20.93 -0.19
C THR A 97 11.02 20.39 -0.07
N ASP A 98 10.82 19.23 0.59
CA ASP A 98 9.56 18.45 0.68
C ASP A 98 8.91 18.16 -0.69
N ARG A 99 9.69 18.25 -1.78
CA ARG A 99 9.20 17.97 -3.14
C ARG A 99 9.31 16.49 -3.52
N PHE A 100 10.38 15.84 -3.10
CA PHE A 100 10.61 14.42 -3.38
C PHE A 100 10.68 13.63 -2.09
N SER A 101 10.06 12.47 -2.09
CA SER A 101 10.21 11.50 -1.02
C SER A 101 10.30 10.08 -1.54
N LEU A 102 10.99 9.24 -0.76
CA LEU A 102 10.99 7.80 -0.85
C LEU A 102 10.12 7.26 0.26
N PHE A 103 9.30 6.28 -0.01
CA PHE A 103 8.48 5.67 1.03
C PHE A 103 8.50 4.16 0.96
N PHE A 104 8.24 3.56 2.12
CA PHE A 104 8.02 2.15 2.31
C PHE A 104 6.91 1.96 3.34
N ALA A 105 5.91 1.16 3.01
CA ALA A 105 4.82 0.80 3.91
C ALA A 105 4.65 -0.71 3.95
N SER A 106 4.36 -1.24 5.13
CA SER A 106 4.05 -2.66 5.32
C SER A 106 2.97 -2.81 6.37
N GLY A 107 2.07 -3.73 6.14
CA GLY A 107 0.94 -3.96 7.02
C GLY A 107 0.02 -5.07 6.54
N GLY A 108 -1.19 -5.08 7.05
CA GLY A 108 -2.16 -6.09 6.68
C GLY A 108 -3.57 -5.71 7.12
N GLY A 109 -4.49 -6.59 6.79
CA GLY A 109 -5.90 -6.43 7.07
C GLY A 109 -6.70 -7.65 6.68
N PHE A 110 -7.96 -7.42 6.35
CA PHE A 110 -8.89 -8.46 5.97
C PHE A 110 -9.93 -7.94 4.98
N GLY A 111 -10.61 -8.86 4.32
CA GLY A 111 -11.66 -8.52 3.38
C GLY A 111 -12.51 -9.71 2.97
N LEU A 112 -13.39 -9.44 2.04
CA LEU A 112 -14.33 -10.39 1.46
C LEU A 112 -14.10 -10.51 -0.03
N MET A 113 -14.26 -11.72 -0.55
CA MET A 113 -14.27 -12.02 -1.99
C MET A 113 -15.40 -13.01 -2.30
N ASP A 114 -15.73 -13.16 -3.56
CA ASP A 114 -16.66 -14.20 -4.02
C ASP A 114 -15.90 -15.51 -4.29
N SER A 115 -15.53 -16.22 -3.25
CA SER A 115 -14.69 -17.41 -3.32
C SER A 115 -15.24 -18.50 -4.25
N LYS A 116 -14.37 -19.15 -5.02
CA LYS A 116 -14.71 -20.19 -6.02
C LYS A 116 -13.98 -21.52 -5.82
N GLY A 117 -13.26 -21.67 -4.71
CA GLY A 117 -12.39 -22.83 -4.50
C GLY A 117 -13.10 -24.19 -4.44
N TYR A 118 -14.41 -24.20 -4.16
CA TYR A 118 -15.22 -25.42 -4.26
C TYR A 118 -15.69 -25.74 -5.69
N GLN A 119 -15.67 -24.76 -6.59
CA GLN A 119 -16.06 -24.91 -7.99
C GLN A 119 -14.86 -25.00 -8.93
N VAL A 120 -13.77 -24.29 -8.59
CA VAL A 120 -12.58 -24.18 -9.44
C VAL A 120 -11.33 -24.51 -8.63
N ALA A 121 -10.59 -25.52 -9.05
CA ALA A 121 -9.33 -25.91 -8.43
C ALA A 121 -8.34 -24.72 -8.48
N GLY A 122 -7.81 -24.32 -7.32
CA GLY A 122 -6.91 -23.16 -7.18
C GLY A 122 -7.59 -21.85 -6.82
N GLY A 123 -8.93 -21.80 -6.76
CA GLY A 123 -9.69 -20.69 -6.19
C GLY A 123 -9.67 -20.70 -4.65
N GLN A 124 -10.04 -19.57 -4.02
CA GLN A 124 -10.12 -19.45 -2.56
C GLN A 124 -11.33 -20.20 -2.03
N GLY A 125 -11.17 -20.87 -0.86
CA GLY A 125 -12.18 -21.75 -0.28
C GLY A 125 -13.24 -21.05 0.57
N GLN A 126 -13.10 -19.77 0.86
CA GLN A 126 -14.06 -18.99 1.65
C GLN A 126 -13.99 -17.50 1.32
N ASP A 127 -15.08 -16.79 1.59
CA ASP A 127 -15.18 -15.37 1.26
C ASP A 127 -14.31 -14.48 2.16
N PHE A 128 -14.27 -14.78 3.45
CA PHE A 128 -13.42 -14.03 4.38
C PHE A 128 -11.95 -14.42 4.21
N ASN A 129 -11.11 -13.45 3.87
CA ASN A 129 -9.67 -13.63 3.71
C ASN A 129 -8.89 -12.53 4.42
N LEU A 130 -7.69 -12.87 4.87
CA LEU A 130 -6.69 -11.94 5.34
C LEU A 130 -5.87 -11.44 4.16
N ASN A 131 -5.37 -10.21 4.26
CA ASN A 131 -4.37 -9.70 3.36
C ASN A 131 -3.16 -9.17 4.14
N TRP A 132 -1.99 -9.24 3.55
CA TRP A 132 -0.86 -8.43 3.95
C TRP A 132 -0.21 -7.79 2.74
N LEU A 133 0.44 -6.65 2.95
CA LEU A 133 0.91 -5.80 1.88
C LEU A 133 2.30 -5.21 2.15
N ILE A 134 3.00 -4.97 1.05
CA ILE A 134 4.17 -4.10 1.00
C ILE A 134 3.94 -3.10 -0.13
N HIS A 135 4.17 -1.82 0.14
CA HIS A 135 4.08 -0.74 -0.84
C HIS A 135 5.29 0.16 -0.70
N GLY A 136 6.02 0.38 -1.77
CA GLY A 136 7.19 1.26 -1.76
C GLY A 136 7.35 1.98 -3.07
N GLY A 137 7.97 3.16 -3.04
CA GLY A 137 8.15 3.96 -4.24
C GLY A 137 8.60 5.38 -3.98
N LEU A 138 8.30 6.22 -4.96
CA LEU A 138 8.63 7.63 -5.03
C LEU A 138 7.37 8.47 -4.92
N ARG A 139 7.51 9.66 -4.33
CA ARG A 139 6.48 10.70 -4.34
C ARG A 139 7.05 12.02 -4.82
N TYR A 140 6.24 12.75 -5.56
CA TYR A 140 6.56 14.10 -6.01
C TYR A 140 5.44 15.06 -5.65
N ARG A 141 5.77 16.08 -4.85
CA ARG A 141 4.84 17.13 -4.42
C ARG A 141 4.95 18.36 -5.32
N THR A 142 3.82 18.74 -5.90
CA THR A 142 3.69 19.96 -6.71
C THR A 142 3.59 21.20 -5.83
N ALA A 143 3.83 22.38 -6.42
CA ALA A 143 3.64 23.66 -5.74
C ALA A 143 2.18 23.91 -5.30
N ALA A 144 1.20 23.30 -5.98
CA ALA A 144 -0.22 23.37 -5.63
C ALA A 144 -0.63 22.43 -4.48
N GLY A 145 0.34 21.73 -3.86
CA GLY A 145 0.11 20.85 -2.70
C GLY A 145 -0.39 19.44 -3.05
N TRP A 146 -0.57 19.12 -4.31
CA TRP A 146 -0.83 17.75 -4.76
C TRP A 146 0.46 16.93 -4.75
N GLN A 147 0.34 15.64 -4.39
CA GLN A 147 1.47 14.72 -4.40
C GLN A 147 1.15 13.49 -5.27
N TRP A 148 1.95 13.29 -6.30
CA TRP A 148 1.94 12.10 -7.13
C TRP A 148 2.74 10.99 -6.46
N THR A 149 2.24 9.78 -6.55
CA THR A 149 2.91 8.56 -6.08
C THR A 149 3.12 7.61 -7.26
N ALA A 150 4.32 7.06 -7.40
CA ALA A 150 4.63 5.96 -8.30
C ALA A 150 5.45 4.91 -7.55
N GLY A 151 5.08 3.64 -7.66
CA GLY A 151 5.74 2.60 -6.88
C GLY A 151 5.41 1.18 -7.30
N LEU A 152 5.76 0.26 -6.41
CA LEU A 152 5.43 -1.16 -6.51
C LEU A 152 4.61 -1.58 -5.29
N TYR A 153 3.57 -2.35 -5.53
CA TYR A 153 2.70 -2.90 -4.51
C TYR A 153 2.71 -4.42 -4.58
N PHE A 154 3.03 -5.04 -3.47
CA PHE A 154 2.89 -6.48 -3.27
C PHE A 154 1.72 -6.74 -2.34
N GLN A 155 0.94 -7.74 -2.65
CA GLN A 155 -0.17 -8.21 -1.82
C GLN A 155 -0.18 -9.73 -1.74
N HIS A 156 -0.49 -10.22 -0.55
CA HIS A 156 -0.83 -11.61 -0.30
C HIS A 156 -2.26 -11.69 0.24
N ILE A 157 -3.10 -12.51 -0.37
CA ILE A 157 -4.47 -12.79 0.09
C ILE A 157 -4.56 -14.29 0.41
N SER A 158 -5.05 -14.64 1.61
CA SER A 158 -5.28 -16.03 2.00
C SER A 158 -6.22 -16.11 3.20
N ASN A 159 -6.84 -17.26 3.41
CA ASN A 159 -7.67 -17.50 4.60
C ASN A 159 -6.89 -18.01 5.82
N LYS A 160 -5.56 -18.05 5.77
CA LYS A 160 -4.68 -18.52 6.86
C LYS A 160 -5.03 -19.93 7.38
N GLY A 161 -5.64 -20.79 6.56
CA GLY A 161 -6.05 -22.13 6.96
C GLY A 161 -7.38 -22.21 7.72
N LEU A 162 -8.15 -21.13 7.76
CA LEU A 162 -9.53 -21.15 8.30
C LEU A 162 -10.46 -22.02 7.46
N ASN A 163 -10.08 -22.32 6.22
CA ASN A 163 -10.73 -23.26 5.33
C ASN A 163 -9.68 -24.24 4.78
N LYS A 164 -10.10 -25.49 4.50
CA LYS A 164 -9.22 -26.55 3.92
C LYS A 164 -8.66 -26.13 2.55
N ILE A 165 -9.44 -25.39 1.77
CA ILE A 165 -9.02 -24.83 0.49
C ILE A 165 -8.43 -23.45 0.74
N ASN A 166 -7.11 -23.34 0.72
CA ASN A 166 -6.37 -22.12 0.99
C ASN A 166 -5.12 -22.04 0.08
N PRO A 167 -5.29 -21.92 -1.22
CA PRO A 167 -4.13 -21.79 -2.11
C PRO A 167 -3.37 -20.49 -1.90
N GLY A 168 -4.05 -19.42 -1.49
CA GLY A 168 -3.49 -18.08 -1.39
C GLY A 168 -3.13 -17.46 -2.75
N VAL A 169 -3.04 -16.14 -2.80
CA VAL A 169 -2.61 -15.38 -3.98
C VAL A 169 -1.52 -14.40 -3.60
N ASN A 170 -0.37 -14.50 -4.25
CA ASN A 170 0.69 -13.49 -4.18
C ASN A 170 0.66 -12.69 -5.47
N ALA A 171 0.56 -11.37 -5.39
CA ALA A 171 0.52 -10.51 -6.55
C ALA A 171 1.43 -9.29 -6.35
N LEU A 172 2.09 -8.86 -7.43
CA LEU A 172 3.01 -7.72 -7.44
C LEU A 172 2.79 -6.91 -8.71
N GLY A 173 2.86 -5.59 -8.60
CA GLY A 173 2.82 -4.73 -9.77
C GLY A 173 2.99 -3.25 -9.47
N PRO A 174 3.00 -2.41 -10.54
CA PRO A 174 3.14 -0.98 -10.43
C PRO A 174 1.90 -0.31 -9.86
N THR A 175 2.13 0.85 -9.25
CA THR A 175 1.09 1.73 -8.71
C THR A 175 1.26 3.15 -9.23
N LEU A 176 0.12 3.83 -9.38
CA LEU A 176 0.04 5.28 -9.52
C LEU A 176 -0.96 5.83 -8.52
N GLY A 177 -0.62 6.94 -7.87
CA GLY A 177 -1.48 7.53 -6.86
C GLY A 177 -1.42 9.05 -6.86
N LEU A 178 -2.43 9.63 -6.25
CA LEU A 178 -2.56 11.05 -6.02
C LEU A 178 -2.99 11.29 -4.58
N SER A 179 -2.34 12.22 -3.90
CA SER A 179 -2.66 12.56 -2.52
C SER A 179 -2.64 14.06 -2.27
N ARG A 180 -3.26 14.46 -1.15
CA ARG A 180 -3.28 15.84 -0.68
C ARG A 180 -3.38 15.88 0.84
N ARG A 181 -2.65 16.82 1.46
CA ARG A 181 -2.74 17.16 2.89
C ARG A 181 -3.94 18.07 3.15
N PHE A 182 -4.55 17.95 4.33
CA PHE A 182 -5.64 18.81 4.81
C PHE A 182 -5.60 18.99 6.32
#